data_fbbb0419779b5a59d21233e50e7ca817
#
_entry.id   fbbb0419779b5a59d21233e50e7ca817
#
_cell.length_a   1.000
_cell.length_b   1.000
_cell.length_c   1.000
_cell.angle_alpha   90.00
_cell.angle_beta   90.00
_cell.angle_gamma   90.00
#
_symmetry.space_group_name_H-M   'P 1'
#
loop_
_entity.id
_entity.type
_entity.pdbx_description
1 polymer ?
#
loop_
_entity_poly.entity_id
_entity_poly.type
_entity_poly.pdbx_seq_one_letter_code
_entity_poly.pdbx_strand_id
1 'polypeptide(L)'
;GKDAGLMLLRDIAHGDKAQLLANADLLFIPIFSVDGHERRSATNRMNQRGPVLQGWRATAQNLNLNRDYSKADAPEMQALLGVLNKYQPDLYIDVHVTDGEDYQYDVTYGFNEPFAAISPNAASWLAKLYRPAVNRALEQAGHIPGPLVFGVDSKDFSKGISGWTPSPRFSNGYGDVRHLPTVLVENHSLKPYRQRVLGTYVLLEQSLKLLNEQGKALILARQADMQARPRRMTLSFKASEQADVI
;
A
#
# COMPACT_ATOMS: atom_id res chain seq x y z
N GLY A 1 -6.33 8.25 -0.37
CA GLY A 1 -5.60 8.15 0.92
C GLY A 1 -5.77 9.37 1.80
N LYS A 2 -5.59 10.58 1.24
CA LYS A 2 -5.66 11.83 2.01
C LYS A 2 -7.01 11.99 2.74
N ASP A 3 -8.09 11.96 2.00
CA ASP A 3 -9.43 12.23 2.58
C ASP A 3 -9.86 11.10 3.52
N ALA A 4 -9.58 9.85 3.17
CA ALA A 4 -9.85 8.70 4.03
C ALA A 4 -9.10 8.80 5.37
N GLY A 5 -7.82 9.13 5.34
CA GLY A 5 -7.01 9.29 6.55
C GLY A 5 -7.46 10.48 7.40
N LEU A 6 -7.80 11.61 6.79
CA LEU A 6 -8.33 12.77 7.53
C LEU A 6 -9.71 12.48 8.15
N MET A 7 -10.58 11.72 7.46
CA MET A 7 -11.84 11.25 8.05
C MET A 7 -11.60 10.35 9.24
N LEU A 8 -10.67 9.40 9.13
CA LEU A 8 -10.33 8.50 10.23
C LEU A 8 -9.74 9.25 11.43
N LEU A 9 -8.84 10.20 11.20
CA LEU A 9 -8.28 11.05 12.27
C LEU A 9 -9.37 11.88 12.96
N ARG A 10 -10.33 12.44 12.20
CA ARG A 10 -11.48 13.14 12.78
C ARG A 10 -12.30 12.21 13.68
N ASP A 11 -12.59 11.00 13.22
CA ASP A 11 -13.42 10.04 13.94
C ASP A 11 -12.69 9.47 15.18
N ILE A 12 -11.36 9.41 15.15
CA ILE A 12 -10.53 9.09 16.33
C ILE A 12 -10.54 10.25 17.34
N ALA A 13 -10.38 11.48 16.86
CA ALA A 13 -10.22 12.65 17.74
C ALA A 13 -11.54 13.16 18.32
N HIS A 14 -12.62 13.06 17.57
CA HIS A 14 -13.93 13.68 17.89
C HIS A 14 -15.11 12.72 17.85
N GLY A 15 -14.90 11.47 17.45
CA GLY A 15 -15.91 10.42 17.37
C GLY A 15 -15.73 9.34 18.43
N ASP A 16 -16.21 8.17 18.12
CA ASP A 16 -16.22 6.99 18.98
C ASP A 16 -15.08 6.00 18.70
N LYS A 17 -14.02 6.42 17.98
CA LYS A 17 -12.93 5.54 17.50
C LYS A 17 -11.59 5.75 18.21
N ALA A 18 -11.55 6.46 19.34
CA ALA A 18 -10.32 6.68 20.09
C ALA A 18 -9.61 5.38 20.51
N GLN A 19 -10.37 4.30 20.74
CA GLN A 19 -9.85 2.97 21.08
C GLN A 19 -8.98 2.35 19.97
N LEU A 20 -9.03 2.84 18.73
CA LEU A 20 -8.15 2.38 17.66
C LEU A 20 -6.67 2.67 17.94
N LEU A 21 -6.38 3.60 18.84
CA LEU A 21 -5.02 3.94 19.27
C LEU A 21 -4.70 3.43 20.68
N ALA A 22 -5.46 2.46 21.22
CA ALA A 22 -5.21 1.95 22.57
C ALA A 22 -3.86 1.24 22.71
N ASN A 23 -3.40 0.55 21.65
CA ASN A 23 -2.15 -0.20 21.60
C ASN A 23 -1.33 0.10 20.33
N ALA A 24 -1.64 1.18 19.63
CA ALA A 24 -0.96 1.57 18.41
C ALA A 24 -0.83 3.09 18.31
N ASP A 25 0.29 3.56 17.80
CA ASP A 25 0.49 4.95 17.39
C ASP A 25 0.26 5.08 15.89
N LEU A 26 -0.33 6.18 15.45
CA LEU A 26 -0.56 6.48 14.05
C LEU A 26 0.29 7.65 13.58
N LEU A 27 1.19 7.39 12.63
CA LEU A 27 1.84 8.42 11.83
C LEU A 27 1.10 8.55 10.50
N PHE A 28 0.67 9.75 10.15
CA PHE A 28 -0.08 9.98 8.92
C PHE A 28 0.54 11.11 8.11
N ILE A 29 0.93 10.79 6.87
CA ILE A 29 1.38 11.74 5.86
C ILE A 29 0.25 11.92 4.85
N PRO A 30 -0.55 12.99 4.95
CA PRO A 30 -1.72 13.17 4.09
C PRO A 30 -1.36 13.43 2.63
N ILE A 31 -0.23 14.06 2.39
CA ILE A 31 0.25 14.45 1.06
C ILE A 31 1.76 14.22 1.02
N PHE A 32 2.19 13.22 0.27
CA PHE A 32 3.62 12.95 0.08
C PHE A 32 4.19 13.80 -1.06
N SER A 33 3.57 13.78 -2.25
CA SER A 33 3.96 14.63 -3.38
C SER A 33 3.25 15.98 -3.29
N VAL A 34 3.79 16.91 -2.49
CA VAL A 34 3.18 18.25 -2.25
C VAL A 34 3.09 19.04 -3.55
N ASP A 35 4.16 19.09 -4.31
CA ASP A 35 4.20 19.79 -5.61
C ASP A 35 3.17 19.22 -6.58
N GLY A 36 3.10 17.88 -6.66
CA GLY A 36 2.12 17.21 -7.49
C GLY A 36 0.69 17.47 -7.04
N HIS A 37 0.45 17.54 -5.73
CA HIS A 37 -0.86 17.87 -5.18
C HIS A 37 -1.25 19.32 -5.51
N GLU A 38 -0.37 20.29 -5.39
CA GLU A 38 -0.66 21.69 -5.65
C GLU A 38 -0.78 22.00 -7.15
N ARG A 39 -0.09 21.25 -8.01
CA ARG A 39 -0.19 21.39 -9.47
C ARG A 39 -1.45 20.67 -9.99
N ARG A 40 -2.62 21.21 -9.65
CA ARG A 40 -3.94 20.64 -9.98
C ARG A 40 -4.48 21.14 -11.31
N SER A 41 -5.08 20.22 -12.08
CA SER A 41 -5.89 20.56 -13.25
C SER A 41 -6.92 19.46 -13.52
N ALA A 42 -7.91 19.79 -14.35
CA ALA A 42 -8.95 18.82 -14.76
C ALA A 42 -8.41 17.78 -15.76
N THR A 43 -7.21 17.97 -16.30
CA THR A 43 -6.64 17.16 -17.37
C THR A 43 -5.36 16.40 -17.00
N ASN A 44 -4.89 16.51 -15.74
CA ASN A 44 -3.65 15.88 -15.31
C ASN A 44 -3.72 14.34 -15.27
N ARG A 45 -4.92 13.78 -15.06
CA ARG A 45 -5.17 12.34 -14.91
C ARG A 45 -6.41 11.92 -15.69
N MET A 46 -6.36 12.04 -17.02
CA MET A 46 -7.48 11.72 -17.92
C MET A 46 -7.96 10.26 -17.82
N ASN A 47 -7.09 9.37 -17.34
CA ASN A 47 -7.36 7.95 -17.10
C ASN A 47 -8.02 7.67 -15.72
N GLN A 48 -8.40 8.70 -14.96
CA GLN A 48 -9.03 8.54 -13.65
C GLN A 48 -10.41 9.20 -13.59
N ARG A 49 -11.36 8.55 -12.96
CA ARG A 49 -12.71 9.07 -12.72
C ARG A 49 -12.72 10.01 -11.50
N GLY A 50 -12.37 11.28 -11.74
CA GLY A 50 -12.34 12.31 -10.69
C GLY A 50 -11.17 12.13 -9.68
N PRO A 51 -11.01 13.05 -8.75
CA PRO A 51 -11.82 14.27 -8.55
C PRO A 51 -11.74 15.25 -9.73
N VAL A 52 -12.57 16.33 -9.72
CA VAL A 52 -12.60 17.33 -10.83
C VAL A 52 -11.23 17.96 -11.04
N LEU A 53 -10.52 18.31 -9.97
CA LEU A 53 -9.14 18.78 -10.04
C LEU A 53 -8.22 17.67 -9.54
N GLN A 54 -7.35 17.24 -10.40
CA GLN A 54 -6.41 16.13 -10.15
C GLN A 54 -4.97 16.64 -10.08
N GLY A 55 -4.19 16.08 -9.18
CA GLY A 55 -2.79 16.41 -9.01
C GLY A 55 -1.91 15.89 -10.16
N TRP A 56 -0.67 16.33 -10.18
CA TRP A 56 0.36 15.91 -11.12
C TRP A 56 1.21 14.76 -10.54
N ARG A 57 1.81 13.96 -11.41
CA ARG A 57 2.56 12.76 -10.99
C ARG A 57 3.94 13.06 -10.42
N ALA A 58 4.58 14.12 -10.90
CA ALA A 58 5.97 14.43 -10.57
C ALA A 58 6.10 15.62 -9.62
N THR A 59 7.23 15.70 -8.93
CA THR A 59 7.66 16.87 -8.13
C THR A 59 7.97 18.07 -9.03
N ALA A 60 8.29 19.22 -8.42
CA ALA A 60 8.74 20.42 -9.13
C ALA A 60 10.01 20.17 -9.98
N GLN A 61 10.86 19.25 -9.53
CA GLN A 61 12.08 18.83 -10.25
C GLN A 61 11.80 17.75 -11.32
N ASN A 62 10.54 17.43 -11.57
CA ASN A 62 10.10 16.34 -12.46
C ASN A 62 10.57 14.94 -12.03
N LEU A 63 10.77 14.72 -10.74
CA LEU A 63 11.11 13.42 -10.18
C LEU A 63 9.83 12.65 -9.80
N ASN A 64 9.87 11.34 -9.99
CA ASN A 64 8.77 10.44 -9.63
C ASN A 64 9.06 9.75 -8.30
N LEU A 65 8.42 10.20 -7.22
CA LEU A 65 8.62 9.66 -5.88
C LEU A 65 8.35 8.16 -5.78
N ASN A 66 7.37 7.65 -6.55
CA ASN A 66 7.07 6.21 -6.59
C ASN A 66 8.11 5.38 -7.39
N ARG A 67 9.31 5.90 -7.61
CA ARG A 67 10.46 5.20 -8.23
C ARG A 67 11.76 5.53 -7.51
N ASP A 68 11.69 6.12 -6.33
CA ASP A 68 12.81 6.81 -5.72
C ASP A 68 13.28 6.23 -4.37
N TYR A 69 12.62 5.21 -3.83
CA TYR A 69 12.95 4.63 -2.52
C TYR A 69 14.41 4.16 -2.40
N SER A 70 14.99 3.59 -3.45
CA SER A 70 16.39 3.13 -3.45
C SER A 70 17.38 4.17 -3.94
N LYS A 71 16.91 5.25 -4.61
CA LYS A 71 17.77 6.31 -5.15
C LYS A 71 17.86 7.51 -4.22
N ALA A 72 16.72 7.91 -3.64
CA ALA A 72 16.58 9.06 -2.76
C ALA A 72 17.09 10.37 -3.40
N ASP A 73 16.77 10.58 -4.69
CA ASP A 73 17.15 11.78 -5.42
C ASP A 73 16.28 12.98 -5.01
N ALA A 74 14.99 12.73 -4.72
CA ALA A 74 14.04 13.77 -4.35
C ALA A 74 14.15 14.16 -2.86
N PRO A 75 14.12 15.45 -2.52
CA PRO A 75 14.11 15.90 -1.13
C PRO A 75 12.97 15.32 -0.31
N GLU A 76 11.78 15.17 -0.91
CA GLU A 76 10.62 14.57 -0.28
C GLU A 76 10.87 13.09 0.08
N MET A 77 11.55 12.34 -0.80
CA MET A 77 11.94 10.97 -0.50
C MET A 77 12.96 10.91 0.63
N GLN A 78 13.96 11.77 0.62
CA GLN A 78 14.95 11.87 1.70
C GLN A 78 14.25 12.18 3.05
N ALA A 79 13.28 13.09 3.05
CA ALA A 79 12.49 13.41 4.24
C ALA A 79 11.67 12.20 4.72
N LEU A 80 10.98 11.48 3.80
CA LEU A 80 10.24 10.26 4.14
C LEU A 80 11.15 9.19 4.74
N LEU A 81 12.29 8.92 4.13
CA LEU A 81 13.26 7.96 4.64
C LEU A 81 13.78 8.35 6.02
N GLY A 82 13.98 9.67 6.26
CA GLY A 82 14.29 10.21 7.57
C GLY A 82 13.21 9.93 8.62
N VAL A 83 11.93 10.10 8.25
CA VAL A 83 10.77 9.76 9.11
C VAL A 83 10.74 8.27 9.41
N LEU A 84 10.88 7.41 8.40
CA LEU A 84 10.89 5.95 8.58
C LEU A 84 12.05 5.49 9.47
N ASN A 85 13.23 6.09 9.32
CA ASN A 85 14.39 5.79 10.17
C ASN A 85 14.20 6.27 11.61
N LYS A 86 13.59 7.44 11.81
CA LYS A 86 13.38 8.04 13.14
C LYS A 86 12.33 7.28 13.94
N TYR A 87 11.19 6.96 13.33
CA TYR A 87 10.05 6.39 14.03
C TYR A 87 9.99 4.87 13.95
N GLN A 88 10.67 4.24 12.98
CA GLN A 88 10.74 2.79 12.79
C GLN A 88 9.37 2.09 12.89
N PRO A 89 8.37 2.49 12.09
CA PRO A 89 7.03 1.95 12.20
C PRO A 89 7.03 0.43 12.04
N ASP A 90 6.05 -0.24 12.66
CA ASP A 90 5.90 -1.70 12.56
C ASP A 90 5.08 -2.12 11.34
N LEU A 91 4.27 -1.22 10.80
CA LEU A 91 3.53 -1.39 9.55
C LEU A 91 3.57 -0.08 8.77
N TYR A 92 3.87 -0.17 7.48
CA TYR A 92 3.79 0.95 6.55
C TYR A 92 2.72 0.67 5.49
N ILE A 93 1.80 1.61 5.29
CA ILE A 93 0.75 1.53 4.27
C ILE A 93 0.96 2.67 3.28
N ASP A 94 1.22 2.33 2.02
CA ASP A 94 1.42 3.27 0.92
C ASP A 94 0.21 3.24 0.00
N VAL A 95 -0.57 4.35 -0.04
CA VAL A 95 -1.86 4.40 -0.72
C VAL A 95 -1.75 5.10 -2.07
N HIS A 96 -2.11 4.38 -3.11
CA HIS A 96 -2.07 4.76 -4.51
C HIS A 96 -3.45 4.74 -5.18
N VAL A 97 -3.44 5.07 -6.46
CA VAL A 97 -4.58 4.95 -7.39
C VAL A 97 -4.08 4.33 -8.68
N THR A 98 -4.78 3.33 -9.21
CA THR A 98 -4.41 2.62 -10.46
C THR A 98 -4.33 3.55 -11.67
N ASP A 99 -3.69 3.05 -12.72
CA ASP A 99 -3.45 3.82 -13.96
C ASP A 99 -4.62 3.78 -14.98
N GLY A 100 -5.78 3.18 -14.63
CA GLY A 100 -6.99 3.25 -15.46
C GLY A 100 -7.49 1.93 -16.01
N GLU A 101 -6.90 0.80 -15.59
CA GLU A 101 -7.46 -0.53 -15.87
C GLU A 101 -8.84 -0.67 -15.21
N ASP A 102 -9.79 -1.27 -15.93
CA ASP A 102 -11.16 -1.48 -15.44
C ASP A 102 -11.30 -2.87 -14.82
N TYR A 103 -10.84 -2.99 -13.59
CA TYR A 103 -11.04 -4.21 -12.79
C TYR A 103 -12.40 -4.20 -12.07
N GLN A 104 -12.88 -5.40 -11.74
CA GLN A 104 -14.06 -5.53 -10.86
C GLN A 104 -13.78 -5.05 -9.42
N TYR A 105 -12.53 -5.08 -8.96
CA TYR A 105 -12.13 -4.71 -7.61
C TYR A 105 -12.28 -3.21 -7.35
N ASP A 106 -12.60 -2.84 -6.12
CA ASP A 106 -12.59 -1.45 -5.64
C ASP A 106 -11.22 -1.04 -5.13
N VAL A 107 -10.58 -1.97 -4.41
CA VAL A 107 -9.27 -1.82 -3.80
C VAL A 107 -8.48 -3.08 -4.02
N THR A 108 -7.32 -2.97 -4.64
CA THR A 108 -6.33 -4.04 -4.64
C THR A 108 -5.16 -3.64 -3.75
N TYR A 109 -4.52 -4.61 -3.13
CA TYR A 109 -3.33 -4.35 -2.33
C TYR A 109 -2.42 -5.57 -2.30
N GLY A 110 -1.14 -5.30 -2.04
CA GLY A 110 -0.14 -6.37 -2.03
C GLY A 110 1.10 -6.02 -1.24
N PHE A 111 1.82 -7.07 -0.97
CA PHE A 111 3.13 -7.11 -0.32
C PHE A 111 3.88 -8.30 -0.90
N ASN A 112 5.18 -8.44 -0.61
CA ASN A 112 5.91 -9.63 -1.05
C ASN A 112 5.34 -10.87 -0.36
N GLU A 113 4.98 -11.89 -1.14
CA GLU A 113 4.50 -13.15 -0.58
C GLU A 113 5.62 -13.87 0.20
N PRO A 114 5.30 -14.68 1.23
CA PRO A 114 6.31 -15.28 2.10
C PRO A 114 7.42 -16.06 1.38
N PHE A 115 7.08 -16.73 0.26
CA PHE A 115 8.04 -17.46 -0.56
C PHE A 115 8.99 -16.56 -1.35
N ALA A 116 8.61 -15.29 -1.55
CA ALA A 116 9.33 -14.30 -2.33
C ALA A 116 9.99 -13.22 -1.46
N ALA A 117 9.63 -13.18 -0.17
CA ALA A 117 10.03 -12.11 0.74
C ALA A 117 11.43 -12.33 1.31
N ILE A 118 12.15 -11.22 1.52
CA ILE A 118 13.36 -11.15 2.32
C ILE A 118 13.00 -11.22 3.82
N SER A 119 11.79 -10.79 4.16
CA SER A 119 11.21 -10.83 5.50
C SER A 119 10.05 -11.83 5.58
N PRO A 120 10.29 -13.15 5.50
CA PRO A 120 9.24 -14.15 5.32
C PRO A 120 8.30 -14.30 6.53
N ASN A 121 8.76 -14.00 7.76
CA ASN A 121 7.91 -14.07 8.95
C ASN A 121 6.90 -12.93 8.95
N ALA A 122 7.34 -11.70 8.68
CA ALA A 122 6.46 -10.54 8.54
C ALA A 122 5.49 -10.71 7.36
N ALA A 123 5.98 -11.20 6.22
CA ALA A 123 5.15 -11.50 5.05
C ALA A 123 4.10 -12.59 5.37
N SER A 124 4.45 -13.59 6.17
CA SER A 124 3.51 -14.63 6.63
C SER A 124 2.41 -14.04 7.52
N TRP A 125 2.74 -13.09 8.40
CA TRP A 125 1.74 -12.37 9.20
C TRP A 125 0.79 -11.57 8.30
N LEU A 126 1.33 -10.85 7.31
CA LEU A 126 0.52 -10.11 6.33
C LEU A 126 -0.40 -11.05 5.54
N ALA A 127 0.09 -12.18 5.06
CA ALA A 127 -0.70 -13.13 4.28
C ALA A 127 -1.78 -13.84 5.09
N LYS A 128 -1.47 -14.25 6.34
CA LYS A 128 -2.34 -15.11 7.14
C LYS A 128 -3.29 -14.36 8.07
N LEU A 129 -2.92 -13.15 8.50
CA LEU A 129 -3.72 -12.37 9.45
C LEU A 129 -4.26 -11.08 8.83
N TYR A 130 -3.38 -10.28 8.21
CA TYR A 130 -3.78 -8.99 7.66
C TYR A 130 -4.73 -9.12 6.47
N ARG A 131 -4.34 -9.89 5.45
CA ARG A 131 -5.17 -10.06 4.24
C ARG A 131 -6.59 -10.58 4.55
N PRO A 132 -6.79 -11.66 5.31
CA PRO A 132 -8.14 -12.13 5.61
C PRO A 132 -8.96 -11.13 6.42
N ALA A 133 -8.35 -10.41 7.35
CA ALA A 133 -9.05 -9.42 8.18
C ALA A 133 -9.49 -8.21 7.35
N VAL A 134 -8.61 -7.69 6.51
CA VAL A 134 -8.90 -6.53 5.65
C VAL A 134 -9.92 -6.88 4.57
N ASN A 135 -9.79 -8.05 3.91
CA ASN A 135 -10.76 -8.50 2.91
C ASN A 135 -12.15 -8.60 3.51
N ARG A 136 -12.28 -9.28 4.64
CA ARG A 136 -13.58 -9.41 5.33
C ARG A 136 -14.19 -8.06 5.68
N ALA A 137 -13.40 -7.11 6.18
CA ALA A 137 -13.89 -5.80 6.53
C ALA A 137 -14.37 -5.01 5.30
N LEU A 138 -13.62 -5.07 4.21
CA LEU A 138 -14.00 -4.46 2.94
C LEU A 138 -15.29 -5.06 2.37
N GLU A 139 -15.39 -6.39 2.33
CA GLU A 139 -16.58 -7.12 1.87
C GLU A 139 -17.82 -6.79 2.71
N GLN A 140 -17.69 -6.76 4.03
CA GLN A 140 -18.77 -6.37 4.94
C GLN A 140 -19.22 -4.93 4.74
N ALA A 141 -18.33 -4.05 4.29
CA ALA A 141 -18.65 -2.66 3.95
C ALA A 141 -19.16 -2.49 2.50
N GLY A 142 -19.31 -3.60 1.76
CA GLY A 142 -19.81 -3.58 0.37
C GLY A 142 -18.76 -3.24 -0.68
N HIS A 143 -17.48 -3.37 -0.35
CA HIS A 143 -16.36 -3.22 -1.28
C HIS A 143 -15.85 -4.57 -1.78
N ILE A 144 -15.27 -4.59 -2.97
CA ILE A 144 -14.65 -5.78 -3.56
C ILE A 144 -13.12 -5.65 -3.44
N PRO A 145 -12.48 -6.33 -2.46
CA PRO A 145 -11.03 -6.39 -2.37
C PRO A 145 -10.43 -7.33 -3.40
N GLY A 146 -9.19 -7.09 -3.78
CA GLY A 146 -8.44 -7.98 -4.65
C GLY A 146 -6.94 -7.96 -4.38
N PRO A 147 -6.20 -8.95 -4.93
CA PRO A 147 -4.75 -8.95 -4.88
C PRO A 147 -4.19 -7.84 -5.78
N LEU A 148 -2.97 -7.39 -5.48
CA LEU A 148 -2.25 -6.46 -6.35
C LEU A 148 -1.79 -7.22 -7.59
N VAL A 149 -2.47 -6.96 -8.70
CA VAL A 149 -2.23 -7.62 -9.99
C VAL A 149 -2.14 -6.60 -11.11
N PHE A 150 -1.49 -7.01 -12.20
CA PHE A 150 -1.34 -6.21 -13.42
C PHE A 150 -1.64 -7.08 -14.63
N GLY A 151 -2.11 -6.49 -15.71
CA GLY A 151 -2.27 -7.19 -16.98
C GLY A 151 -0.91 -7.74 -17.48
N VAL A 152 -0.88 -8.99 -17.90
CA VAL A 152 0.30 -9.60 -18.55
C VAL A 152 0.70 -8.79 -19.79
N ASP A 153 -0.30 -8.29 -20.51
CA ASP A 153 -0.14 -7.32 -21.58
C ASP A 153 -1.06 -6.12 -21.30
N SER A 154 -0.49 -4.94 -21.12
CA SER A 154 -1.26 -3.72 -20.82
C SER A 154 -2.23 -3.28 -21.92
N LYS A 155 -2.13 -3.89 -23.12
CA LYS A 155 -3.00 -3.62 -24.28
C LYS A 155 -4.01 -4.74 -24.55
N ASP A 156 -3.82 -5.90 -23.92
CA ASP A 156 -4.64 -7.07 -24.17
C ASP A 156 -4.81 -7.92 -22.89
N PHE A 157 -5.84 -7.59 -22.14
CA PHE A 157 -6.18 -8.30 -20.90
C PHE A 157 -6.68 -9.74 -21.10
N SER A 158 -7.01 -10.15 -22.33
CA SER A 158 -7.35 -11.55 -22.63
C SER A 158 -6.17 -12.50 -22.40
N LYS A 159 -4.95 -11.97 -22.36
CA LYS A 159 -3.73 -12.70 -22.00
C LYS A 159 -3.58 -12.97 -20.51
N GLY A 160 -4.51 -12.50 -19.69
CA GLY A 160 -4.57 -12.72 -18.25
C GLY A 160 -3.92 -11.63 -17.42
N ILE A 161 -3.91 -11.88 -16.12
CA ILE A 161 -3.31 -11.01 -15.10
C ILE A 161 -2.22 -11.77 -14.36
N SER A 162 -1.24 -11.05 -13.83
CA SER A 162 -0.16 -11.63 -13.03
C SER A 162 0.09 -10.83 -11.76
N GLY A 163 0.53 -11.53 -10.72
CA GLY A 163 1.12 -10.90 -9.55
C GLY A 163 2.45 -10.23 -9.86
N TRP A 164 2.90 -9.41 -8.95
CA TRP A 164 4.14 -8.66 -9.09
C TRP A 164 4.99 -8.74 -7.81
N THR A 165 6.28 -9.03 -7.97
CA THR A 165 7.26 -8.97 -6.90
C THR A 165 8.07 -7.67 -7.06
N PRO A 166 7.81 -6.65 -6.25
CA PRO A 166 8.43 -5.35 -6.41
C PRO A 166 9.92 -5.34 -6.02
N SER A 167 10.70 -4.60 -6.79
CA SER A 167 12.07 -4.27 -6.42
C SER A 167 12.12 -3.18 -5.34
N PRO A 168 13.25 -2.94 -4.65
CA PRO A 168 13.42 -1.90 -3.64
C PRO A 168 13.23 -0.45 -4.14
N ARG A 169 12.97 -0.26 -5.43
CA ARG A 169 12.58 1.04 -6.01
C ARG A 169 11.17 1.48 -5.60
N PHE A 170 10.32 0.54 -5.17
CA PHE A 170 8.94 0.73 -4.74
C PHE A 170 8.82 0.54 -3.25
N SER A 171 7.78 1.12 -2.63
CA SER A 171 7.59 1.13 -1.19
C SER A 171 7.61 -0.26 -0.56
N ASN A 172 6.85 -1.20 -1.11
CA ASN A 172 6.73 -2.55 -0.55
C ASN A 172 8.00 -3.39 -0.77
N GLY A 173 8.71 -3.22 -1.89
CA GLY A 173 10.02 -3.86 -2.07
C GLY A 173 11.09 -3.26 -1.17
N TYR A 174 11.10 -1.93 -0.99
CA TYR A 174 11.99 -1.25 -0.04
C TYR A 174 11.73 -1.70 1.40
N GLY A 175 10.44 -1.73 1.78
CA GLY A 175 10.05 -2.18 3.12
C GLY A 175 10.50 -3.61 3.42
N ASP A 176 10.31 -4.54 2.47
CA ASP A 176 10.73 -5.93 2.63
C ASP A 176 12.25 -6.05 2.90
N VAL A 177 13.08 -5.35 2.12
CA VAL A 177 14.54 -5.32 2.33
C VAL A 177 14.93 -4.68 3.68
N ARG A 178 14.12 -3.75 4.18
CA ARG A 178 14.34 -3.05 5.45
C ARG A 178 13.72 -3.75 6.65
N HIS A 179 13.14 -4.93 6.47
CA HIS A 179 12.34 -5.62 7.49
C HIS A 179 11.23 -4.73 8.06
N LEU A 180 10.64 -3.89 7.20
CA LEU A 180 9.50 -3.05 7.48
C LEU A 180 8.29 -3.61 6.73
N PRO A 181 7.35 -4.29 7.40
CA PRO A 181 6.12 -4.76 6.77
C PRO A 181 5.42 -3.64 6.04
N THR A 182 5.26 -3.78 4.73
CA THR A 182 4.72 -2.70 3.88
C THR A 182 3.63 -3.23 2.98
N VAL A 183 2.49 -2.55 3.01
CA VAL A 183 1.33 -2.83 2.15
C VAL A 183 1.19 -1.70 1.13
N LEU A 184 1.29 -2.02 -0.14
CA LEU A 184 0.96 -1.11 -1.23
C LEU A 184 -0.51 -1.29 -1.58
N VAL A 185 -1.27 -0.21 -1.54
CA VAL A 185 -2.72 -0.17 -1.79
C VAL A 185 -2.99 0.59 -3.07
N GLU A 186 -3.76 -0.02 -3.97
CA GLU A 186 -4.20 0.61 -5.20
C GLU A 186 -5.74 0.74 -5.20
N ASN A 187 -6.23 1.97 -5.08
CA ASN A 187 -7.63 2.29 -5.31
C ASN A 187 -7.90 2.30 -6.81
N HIS A 188 -9.00 1.68 -7.26
CA HIS A 188 -9.26 1.61 -8.68
C HIS A 188 -9.78 2.95 -9.22
N SER A 189 -9.03 3.52 -10.15
CA SER A 189 -9.18 4.89 -10.65
C SER A 189 -10.52 5.14 -11.35
N LEU A 190 -11.15 4.12 -11.92
CA LEU A 190 -12.44 4.21 -12.61
C LEU A 190 -13.66 4.09 -11.67
N LYS A 191 -13.45 3.67 -10.41
CA LYS A 191 -14.53 3.67 -9.41
C LYS A 191 -14.85 5.11 -8.96
N PRO A 192 -16.10 5.38 -8.56
CA PRO A 192 -16.48 6.70 -8.04
C PRO A 192 -15.59 7.16 -6.91
N TYR A 193 -15.26 8.45 -6.84
CA TYR A 193 -14.36 9.01 -5.84
C TYR A 193 -14.76 8.66 -4.40
N ARG A 194 -16.06 8.79 -4.08
CA ARG A 194 -16.59 8.42 -2.75
C ARG A 194 -16.30 6.96 -2.41
N GLN A 195 -16.48 6.04 -3.36
CA GLN A 195 -16.25 4.60 -3.16
C GLN A 195 -14.77 4.33 -2.85
N ARG A 196 -13.85 4.98 -3.57
CA ARG A 196 -12.40 4.88 -3.33
C ARG A 196 -12.02 5.41 -1.94
N VAL A 197 -12.57 6.54 -1.52
CA VAL A 197 -12.31 7.12 -0.19
C VAL A 197 -12.81 6.19 0.91
N LEU A 198 -14.05 5.68 0.80
CA LEU A 198 -14.64 4.81 1.82
C LEU A 198 -13.94 3.45 1.90
N GLY A 199 -13.57 2.84 0.77
CA GLY A 199 -12.79 1.60 0.78
C GLY A 199 -11.43 1.78 1.46
N THR A 200 -10.73 2.88 1.17
CA THR A 200 -9.47 3.20 1.87
C THR A 200 -9.69 3.43 3.36
N TYR A 201 -10.76 4.12 3.74
CA TYR A 201 -11.11 4.34 5.15
C TYR A 201 -11.28 3.01 5.90
N VAL A 202 -12.04 2.08 5.34
CA VAL A 202 -12.26 0.74 5.92
C VAL A 202 -10.94 -0.02 6.07
N LEU A 203 -10.09 0.02 5.03
CA LEU A 203 -8.77 -0.63 5.08
C LEU A 203 -7.90 -0.05 6.21
N LEU A 204 -7.81 1.27 6.32
CA LEU A 204 -7.01 1.93 7.36
C LEU A 204 -7.55 1.65 8.77
N GLU A 205 -8.86 1.73 8.95
CA GLU A 205 -9.52 1.40 10.23
C GLU A 205 -9.25 -0.04 10.64
N GLN A 206 -9.44 -1.00 9.71
CA GLN A 206 -9.20 -2.41 10.00
C GLN A 206 -7.72 -2.69 10.29
N SER A 207 -6.81 -1.97 9.65
CA SER A 207 -5.38 -2.08 9.96
C SER A 207 -5.07 -1.71 11.41
N LEU A 208 -5.64 -0.60 11.91
CA LEU A 208 -5.48 -0.20 13.31
C LEU A 208 -6.14 -1.19 14.29
N LYS A 209 -7.34 -1.69 13.97
CA LYS A 209 -8.01 -2.74 14.78
C LYS A 209 -7.10 -3.97 14.91
N LEU A 210 -6.58 -4.45 13.80
CA LEU A 210 -5.72 -5.62 13.78
C LEU A 210 -4.40 -5.38 14.54
N LEU A 211 -3.80 -4.20 14.42
CA LEU A 211 -2.59 -3.85 15.17
C LEU A 211 -2.84 -3.81 16.67
N ASN A 212 -3.99 -3.31 17.12
CA ASN A 212 -4.37 -3.37 18.55
C ASN A 212 -4.43 -4.80 19.07
N GLU A 213 -4.89 -5.75 18.27
CA GLU A 213 -5.09 -7.15 18.66
C GLU A 213 -3.82 -8.00 18.43
N GLN A 214 -3.13 -7.80 17.33
CA GLN A 214 -2.08 -8.68 16.81
C GLN A 214 -0.74 -7.97 16.55
N GLY A 215 -0.60 -6.69 16.95
CA GLY A 215 0.63 -5.92 16.68
C GLY A 215 1.87 -6.51 17.33
N LYS A 216 1.74 -7.09 18.54
CA LYS A 216 2.85 -7.80 19.20
C LYS A 216 3.38 -8.97 18.37
N ALA A 217 2.48 -9.71 17.71
CA ALA A 217 2.89 -10.82 16.83
C ALA A 217 3.62 -10.32 15.60
N LEU A 218 3.24 -9.16 15.04
CA LEU A 218 3.95 -8.52 13.93
C LEU A 218 5.36 -8.08 14.34
N ILE A 219 5.49 -7.44 15.51
CA ILE A 219 6.79 -7.02 16.06
C ILE A 219 7.72 -8.23 16.22
N LEU A 220 7.24 -9.33 16.78
CA LEU A 220 8.03 -10.56 16.94
C LEU A 220 8.43 -11.18 15.60
N ALA A 221 7.53 -11.20 14.62
CA ALA A 221 7.81 -11.68 13.27
C ALA A 221 8.92 -10.84 12.61
N ARG A 222 8.80 -9.51 12.69
CA ARG A 222 9.82 -8.57 12.20
C ARG A 222 11.17 -8.77 12.88
N GLN A 223 11.20 -8.91 14.20
CA GLN A 223 12.43 -9.17 14.96
C GLN A 223 13.10 -10.48 14.54
N ALA A 224 12.30 -11.54 14.32
CA ALA A 224 12.82 -12.80 13.81
C ALA A 224 13.48 -12.64 12.42
N ASP A 225 12.87 -11.88 11.51
CA ASP A 225 13.43 -11.58 10.20
C ASP A 225 14.74 -10.76 10.32
N MET A 226 14.79 -9.76 11.20
CA MET A 226 15.99 -8.96 11.44
C MET A 226 17.16 -9.76 11.99
N GLN A 227 16.90 -10.82 12.75
CA GLN A 227 17.91 -11.71 13.33
C GLN A 227 18.30 -12.86 12.41
N ALA A 228 17.48 -13.17 11.42
CA ALA A 228 17.73 -14.26 10.48
C ALA A 228 19.04 -14.05 9.69
N ARG A 229 19.78 -15.16 9.49
CA ARG A 229 21.00 -15.18 8.67
C ARG A 229 20.89 -16.37 7.70
N PRO A 230 20.03 -16.24 6.66
CA PRO A 230 19.78 -17.34 5.73
C PRO A 230 21.06 -17.67 4.94
N ARG A 231 21.35 -18.96 4.79
CA ARG A 231 22.48 -19.44 3.97
C ARG A 231 22.23 -19.29 2.47
N ARG A 232 20.97 -19.15 2.06
CA ARG A 232 20.53 -18.96 0.68
C ARG A 232 19.46 -17.90 0.65
N MET A 233 19.48 -17.07 -0.37
CA MET A 233 18.50 -16.02 -0.62
C MET A 233 18.02 -16.11 -2.06
N THR A 234 16.72 -15.93 -2.28
CA THR A 234 16.16 -15.87 -3.64
C THR A 234 16.45 -14.49 -4.23
N LEU A 235 17.10 -14.46 -5.39
CA LEU A 235 17.49 -13.21 -6.05
C LEU A 235 16.56 -12.79 -7.18
N SER A 236 15.83 -13.73 -7.75
CA SER A 236 14.88 -13.44 -8.84
C SER A 236 13.78 -14.48 -8.91
N PHE A 237 12.65 -14.09 -9.48
CA PHE A 237 11.48 -14.92 -9.74
C PHE A 237 11.11 -14.83 -11.21
N LYS A 238 10.57 -15.93 -11.74
CA LYS A 238 9.83 -15.92 -13.00
C LYS A 238 8.37 -16.19 -12.69
N ALA A 239 7.47 -15.51 -13.40
CA ALA A 239 6.06 -15.88 -13.39
C ALA A 239 5.92 -17.32 -13.92
N SER A 240 4.98 -18.07 -13.33
CA SER A 240 4.62 -19.38 -13.86
C SER A 240 3.98 -19.23 -15.25
N GLU A 241 4.31 -20.11 -16.18
CA GLU A 241 3.62 -20.20 -17.48
C GLU A 241 2.26 -20.91 -17.35
N GLN A 242 2.01 -21.59 -16.23
CA GLN A 242 0.70 -22.14 -15.89
C GLN A 242 -0.16 -21.08 -15.22
N ALA A 243 -1.32 -20.80 -15.82
CA ALA A 243 -2.32 -19.93 -15.22
C ALA A 243 -2.99 -20.65 -14.04
N ASP A 244 -3.02 -19.98 -12.89
CA ASP A 244 -3.86 -20.39 -11.78
C ASP A 244 -5.21 -19.66 -11.87
N VAL A 245 -6.29 -20.32 -11.49
CA VAL A 245 -7.61 -19.68 -11.37
C VAL A 245 -7.61 -18.91 -10.04
N ILE A 246 -7.86 -17.60 -10.13
CA ILE A 246 -7.99 -16.71 -8.98
C ILE A 246 -9.45 -16.62 -8.56
#